data_09813fc5dba3d1b67664207f21429af9
#
_entry.id   09813fc5dba3d1b67664207f21429af9
#
_cell.length_a   1.000
_cell.length_b   1.000
_cell.length_c   1.000
_cell.angle_alpha   90.00
_cell.angle_beta   90.00
_cell.angle_gamma   90.00
#
_symmetry.space_group_name_H-M   'P 1'
#
loop_
_entity.id
_entity.type
_entity.pdbx_description
1 polymer ?
#
loop_
_entity_poly.entity_id
_entity_poly.type
_entity_poly.pdbx_seq_one_letter_code
_entity_poly.pdbx_strand_id
1 'polypeptide(L)'
;MRKKRLTRKQRIMRKRITIAACIAVVVVVIIVAVVLLLNANRKKSTDTNDNTIVTTSDSSNNTESKAGDSVNSSNNSTDTASKSDASNVNSSDDKSTESQQTDDKKGSSTGDGVTKTSKGFTIDNRNGATYIDGYLIANKTYALPSTFIPENPEVPVTEARSNKSLDKDLMTAFRKMQADATAKGLNIYIASGYRSYDYQVGLYNRYVANDGKAAADTYSSRPGNSEHQTGLCFDLNSIEDSFQYTSEGKWVNDNCYKYGFCIRFPKGKDAYTGYQYESWHLRYVGTELAEKLYNNGDWISLEEYFGITSEYPD
;
A
#
# COMPACT_ATOMS: atom_id res chain seq x y z
N MET A 1 8.65 1.92 -45.36
CA MET A 1 7.33 1.77 -44.66
C MET A 1 7.52 1.89 -43.15
N ARG A 2 7.03 2.97 -42.52
CA ARG A 2 7.11 3.13 -41.06
C ARG A 2 6.10 2.19 -40.38
N LYS A 3 6.56 1.21 -39.58
CA LYS A 3 5.68 0.36 -38.75
C LYS A 3 4.97 1.24 -37.73
N LYS A 4 3.65 1.35 -37.79
CA LYS A 4 2.82 2.05 -36.79
C LYS A 4 3.06 1.42 -35.40
N ARG A 5 3.57 2.21 -34.46
CA ARG A 5 3.71 1.76 -33.02
C ARG A 5 2.31 1.58 -32.42
N LEU A 6 2.11 0.45 -31.80
CA LEU A 6 0.86 0.13 -31.12
C LEU A 6 0.69 1.01 -29.87
N THR A 7 -0.50 1.49 -29.61
CA THR A 7 -0.85 2.20 -28.37
C THR A 7 -0.73 1.26 -27.17
N ARG A 8 -0.57 1.81 -25.95
CA ARG A 8 -0.50 1.04 -24.68
C ARG A 8 -1.70 0.09 -24.55
N LYS A 9 -2.91 0.57 -24.85
CA LYS A 9 -4.15 -0.23 -24.81
C LYS A 9 -4.08 -1.43 -25.77
N GLN A 10 -3.53 -1.25 -26.97
CA GLN A 10 -3.34 -2.31 -27.95
C GLN A 10 -2.24 -3.32 -27.53
N ARG A 11 -1.19 -2.87 -26.84
CA ARG A 11 -0.13 -3.75 -26.31
C ARG A 11 -0.64 -4.59 -25.13
N ILE A 12 -1.40 -3.97 -24.20
CA ILE A 12 -2.03 -4.67 -23.07
C ILE A 12 -3.02 -5.71 -23.61
N MET A 13 -3.84 -5.33 -24.57
CA MET A 13 -4.82 -6.23 -25.19
C MET A 13 -4.14 -7.42 -25.88
N ARG A 14 -3.03 -7.18 -26.62
CA ARG A 14 -2.24 -8.26 -27.22
C ARG A 14 -1.61 -9.18 -26.19
N LYS A 15 -1.01 -8.62 -25.09
CA LYS A 15 -0.48 -9.44 -23.98
C LYS A 15 -1.58 -10.30 -23.33
N ARG A 16 -2.77 -9.73 -23.10
CA ARG A 16 -3.92 -10.49 -22.56
C ARG A 16 -4.38 -11.60 -23.50
N ILE A 17 -4.44 -11.34 -24.80
CA ILE A 17 -4.78 -12.37 -25.81
C ILE A 17 -3.71 -13.46 -25.83
N THR A 18 -2.41 -13.10 -25.78
CA THR A 18 -1.33 -14.09 -25.74
C THR A 18 -1.37 -14.94 -24.47
N ILE A 19 -1.59 -14.33 -23.30
CA ILE A 19 -1.73 -15.05 -22.02
C ILE A 19 -2.94 -15.97 -22.05
N ALA A 20 -4.09 -15.50 -22.53
CA ALA A 20 -5.30 -16.32 -22.68
C ALA A 20 -5.09 -17.51 -23.61
N ALA A 21 -4.39 -17.28 -24.74
CA ALA A 21 -4.03 -18.35 -25.67
C ALA A 21 -3.09 -19.38 -25.03
N CYS A 22 -2.08 -18.94 -24.26
CA CYS A 22 -1.19 -19.85 -23.53
C CYS A 22 -1.94 -20.67 -22.49
N ILE A 23 -2.85 -20.05 -21.72
CA ILE A 23 -3.69 -20.76 -20.72
C ILE A 23 -4.57 -21.80 -21.43
N ALA A 24 -5.20 -21.45 -22.56
CA ALA A 24 -6.02 -22.40 -23.33
C ALA A 24 -5.20 -23.61 -23.80
N VAL A 25 -3.97 -23.41 -24.27
CA VAL A 25 -3.08 -24.51 -24.66
C VAL A 25 -2.74 -25.41 -23.47
N VAL A 26 -2.42 -24.83 -22.31
CA VAL A 26 -2.12 -25.60 -21.08
C VAL A 26 -3.33 -26.43 -20.64
N VAL A 27 -4.53 -25.86 -20.67
CA VAL A 27 -5.76 -26.59 -20.33
C VAL A 27 -6.00 -27.76 -21.29
N VAL A 28 -5.79 -27.58 -22.60
CA VAL A 28 -5.91 -28.66 -23.57
C VAL A 28 -4.90 -29.78 -23.31
N VAL A 29 -3.64 -29.44 -23.00
CA VAL A 29 -2.59 -30.42 -22.65
C VAL A 29 -2.98 -31.23 -21.40
N ILE A 30 -3.52 -30.55 -20.37
CA ILE A 30 -3.98 -31.23 -19.14
C ILE A 30 -5.15 -32.19 -19.46
N ILE A 31 -6.14 -31.77 -20.26
CA ILE A 31 -7.26 -32.61 -20.65
C ILE A 31 -6.78 -33.85 -21.42
N VAL A 32 -5.85 -33.67 -22.36
CA VAL A 32 -5.26 -34.79 -23.12
C VAL A 32 -4.53 -35.77 -22.19
N ALA A 33 -3.72 -35.22 -21.24
CA ALA A 33 -3.01 -36.04 -20.26
C ALA A 33 -3.98 -36.85 -19.37
N VAL A 34 -5.07 -36.23 -18.90
CA VAL A 34 -6.12 -36.91 -18.10
C VAL A 34 -6.81 -38.01 -18.91
N VAL A 35 -7.16 -37.74 -20.17
CA VAL A 35 -7.78 -38.74 -21.05
C VAL A 35 -6.85 -39.93 -21.31
N LEU A 36 -5.54 -39.66 -21.52
CA LEU A 36 -4.55 -40.73 -21.69
C LEU A 36 -4.39 -41.58 -20.42
N LEU A 37 -4.38 -40.96 -19.24
CA LEU A 37 -4.31 -41.66 -17.95
C LEU A 37 -5.57 -42.51 -17.69
N LEU A 38 -6.74 -41.98 -18.00
CA LEU A 38 -8.01 -42.73 -17.86
C LEU A 38 -8.06 -43.93 -18.84
N ASN A 39 -7.58 -43.77 -20.07
CA ASN A 39 -7.50 -44.87 -21.04
C ASN A 39 -6.44 -45.91 -20.66
N ALA A 40 -5.30 -45.51 -20.08
CA ALA A 40 -4.28 -46.43 -19.56
C ALA A 40 -4.81 -47.26 -18.38
N ASN A 41 -5.61 -46.66 -17.49
CA ASN A 41 -6.26 -47.34 -16.38
C ASN A 41 -7.35 -48.29 -16.87
N ARG A 42 -8.08 -47.95 -17.95
CA ARG A 42 -9.09 -48.85 -18.56
C ARG A 42 -8.45 -50.09 -19.16
N LYS A 43 -7.26 -50.00 -19.79
CA LYS A 43 -6.52 -51.15 -20.31
C LYS A 43 -6.01 -52.11 -19.22
N LYS A 44 -5.68 -51.55 -18.02
CA LYS A 44 -5.25 -52.35 -16.88
C LYS A 44 -6.36 -53.15 -16.19
N SER A 45 -7.62 -52.79 -16.41
CA SER A 45 -8.79 -53.42 -15.80
C SER A 45 -9.37 -54.58 -16.64
N THR A 46 -8.85 -54.81 -17.86
CA THR A 46 -9.30 -55.88 -18.75
C THR A 46 -8.41 -57.13 -18.79
N ASP A 47 -7.24 -57.08 -18.10
CA ASP A 47 -6.29 -58.22 -18.10
C ASP A 47 -6.23 -58.99 -16.77
N THR A 48 -7.21 -58.88 -15.90
CA THR A 48 -7.31 -59.70 -14.68
C THR A 48 -8.69 -60.36 -14.55
N ASN A 49 -8.94 -61.31 -15.39
CA ASN A 49 -9.91 -62.36 -15.14
C ASN A 49 -9.46 -63.62 -15.86
N ASP A 50 -8.63 -64.44 -15.22
CA ASP A 50 -8.74 -65.90 -15.33
C ASP A 50 -7.98 -66.58 -14.18
N ASN A 51 -8.73 -67.50 -13.54
CA ASN A 51 -8.32 -68.67 -12.73
C ASN A 51 -7.50 -68.48 -11.43
N THR A 52 -8.01 -68.84 -10.27
CA THR A 52 -8.09 -70.23 -9.78
C THR A 52 -8.70 -70.22 -8.36
N ILE A 53 -9.60 -71.16 -8.17
CA ILE A 53 -10.24 -71.63 -6.93
C ILE A 53 -9.17 -72.28 -6.01
N VAL A 54 -9.31 -72.17 -4.69
CA VAL A 54 -9.33 -73.24 -3.68
C VAL A 54 -8.84 -72.78 -2.31
N THR A 55 -9.78 -72.82 -1.37
CA THR A 55 -9.83 -73.33 0.02
C THR A 55 -8.96 -72.73 1.13
N THR A 56 -9.73 -72.34 2.10
CA THR A 56 -9.79 -72.70 3.55
C THR A 56 -8.79 -72.10 4.54
N SER A 57 -9.42 -71.57 5.51
CA SER A 57 -9.38 -71.76 6.97
C SER A 57 -8.61 -70.73 7.80
N ASP A 58 -9.41 -70.09 8.57
CA ASP A 58 -9.39 -69.97 10.06
C ASP A 58 -8.31 -69.22 10.76
N SER A 59 -8.80 -68.41 11.59
CA SER A 59 -8.55 -68.22 13.02
C SER A 59 -7.88 -66.93 13.46
N SER A 60 -8.67 -66.06 13.99
CA SER A 60 -8.77 -65.70 15.42
C SER A 60 -7.70 -64.77 16.01
N ASN A 61 -8.29 -63.80 16.63
CA ASN A 61 -7.94 -63.19 17.94
C ASN A 61 -6.88 -62.09 17.94
N ASN A 62 -7.32 -60.93 18.30
CA ASN A 62 -7.74 -60.40 19.60
C ASN A 62 -6.64 -59.65 20.31
N THR A 63 -7.04 -58.56 20.87
CA THR A 63 -6.71 -57.87 22.11
C THR A 63 -5.75 -56.68 21.96
N GLU A 64 -6.31 -55.51 22.08
CA GLU A 64 -6.51 -54.70 23.30
C GLU A 64 -5.22 -54.14 23.94
N SER A 65 -5.24 -52.87 24.13
CA SER A 65 -5.17 -52.15 25.39
C SER A 65 -4.09 -51.07 25.49
N LYS A 66 -4.59 -49.91 25.77
CA LYS A 66 -4.37 -48.96 26.88
C LYS A 66 -3.02 -48.26 26.95
N ALA A 67 -3.07 -46.93 26.92
CA ALA A 67 -3.38 -45.95 27.99
C ALA A 67 -2.18 -45.63 28.88
N GLY A 68 -2.05 -44.38 29.22
CA GLY A 68 -1.31 -43.84 30.33
C GLY A 68 -0.56 -42.58 29.92
N ASP A 69 -1.07 -41.44 30.14
CA ASP A 69 -1.16 -40.62 31.36
C ASP A 69 0.21 -40.01 31.73
N SER A 70 0.25 -38.72 31.71
CA SER A 70 0.07 -37.81 32.83
C SER A 70 1.35 -37.14 33.35
N VAL A 71 1.17 -35.89 33.66
CA VAL A 71 1.54 -35.02 34.79
C VAL A 71 2.83 -34.21 34.61
N ASN A 72 2.71 -32.90 34.53
CA ASN A 72 2.41 -31.85 35.49
C ASN A 72 3.65 -31.29 36.21
N SER A 73 3.61 -30.03 36.43
CA SER A 73 4.10 -29.20 37.54
C SER A 73 5.09 -28.13 37.11
N SER A 74 4.70 -26.90 37.12
CA SER A 74 4.36 -25.94 38.21
C SER A 74 5.54 -25.28 38.84
N ASN A 75 5.32 -24.02 39.02
CA ASN A 75 5.80 -23.09 40.06
C ASN A 75 7.02 -22.22 39.67
N ASN A 76 6.97 -21.00 39.87
CA ASN A 76 6.29 -20.00 40.74
C ASN A 76 7.32 -18.96 41.17
N SER A 77 6.91 -17.73 41.13
CA SER A 77 7.19 -16.62 42.08
C SER A 77 8.64 -16.11 42.17
N THR A 78 8.91 -14.86 42.29
CA THR A 78 8.34 -13.79 43.13
C THR A 78 9.00 -12.46 42.82
N ASP A 79 8.20 -11.42 42.83
CA ASP A 79 8.33 -10.10 43.42
C ASP A 79 9.70 -9.56 43.84
N THR A 80 9.96 -8.30 43.46
CA THR A 80 10.11 -7.26 44.49
C THR A 80 10.02 -5.86 43.88
N ALA A 81 9.14 -5.09 44.45
CA ALA A 81 8.97 -3.66 44.28
C ALA A 81 10.01 -2.90 45.11
N SER A 82 10.37 -1.70 44.68
CA SER A 82 10.74 -0.62 45.59
C SER A 82 10.51 0.75 44.97
N LYS A 83 9.71 1.49 45.68
CA LYS A 83 9.42 2.92 45.66
C LYS A 83 10.60 3.75 46.16
N SER A 84 10.63 5.01 45.75
CA SER A 84 10.65 6.23 46.59
C SER A 84 10.95 7.44 45.71
N ASP A 85 10.03 8.36 45.60
CA ASP A 85 9.81 9.62 46.33
C ASP A 85 10.76 10.75 45.87
N ALA A 86 10.22 11.72 45.26
CA ALA A 86 9.53 12.97 45.62
C ALA A 86 10.46 14.11 46.09
N SER A 87 10.21 15.23 45.54
CA SER A 87 10.09 16.61 46.06
C SER A 87 10.72 17.59 45.08
N ASN A 88 10.01 18.47 44.50
CA ASN A 88 9.21 19.63 44.89
C ASN A 88 10.06 20.87 45.19
N VAL A 89 9.54 22.01 44.72
CA VAL A 89 9.57 23.39 45.20
C VAL A 89 10.21 24.41 44.28
N ASN A 90 9.36 25.14 43.60
CA ASN A 90 8.88 26.51 43.78
C ASN A 90 9.79 27.66 43.28
N SER A 91 9.26 28.43 42.38
CA SER A 91 8.60 29.76 42.51
C SER A 91 9.53 30.98 42.45
N SER A 92 9.25 31.89 41.57
CA SER A 92 8.70 33.23 41.76
C SER A 92 9.17 34.18 40.65
N ASP A 93 8.17 34.75 39.99
CA ASP A 93 7.83 36.14 39.78
C ASP A 93 8.95 37.18 39.77
N ASP A 94 9.00 38.05 38.71
CA ASP A 94 8.57 39.44 38.76
C ASP A 94 8.83 40.16 37.43
N LYS A 95 7.82 40.73 36.85
CA LYS A 95 7.39 42.10 36.55
C LYS A 95 8.28 42.99 35.70
N SER A 96 7.70 43.30 34.54
CA SER A 96 7.55 44.58 33.81
C SER A 96 8.67 45.62 33.85
N THR A 97 9.03 46.14 32.67
CA THR A 97 8.93 47.59 32.37
C THR A 97 9.02 47.86 30.86
N GLU A 98 8.11 48.66 30.43
CA GLU A 98 7.91 49.33 29.16
C GLU A 98 8.99 50.38 28.91
N SER A 99 9.53 50.53 27.68
CA SER A 99 9.85 51.86 27.12
C SER A 99 10.14 51.82 25.63
N GLN A 100 9.57 52.73 24.98
CA GLN A 100 9.43 53.13 23.58
C GLN A 100 10.71 53.33 22.76
N GLN A 101 10.56 52.96 21.48
CA GLN A 101 10.75 53.71 20.25
C GLN A 101 12.15 54.26 19.91
N THR A 102 12.70 53.82 18.78
CA THR A 102 12.98 54.68 17.61
C THR A 102 13.32 53.81 16.38
N ASP A 103 12.82 54.28 15.25
CA ASP A 103 13.04 53.80 13.88
C ASP A 103 14.50 53.69 13.49
N ASP A 104 14.87 52.61 12.76
CA ASP A 104 15.52 52.80 11.46
C ASP A 104 15.46 51.52 10.58
N LYS A 105 15.14 51.79 9.34
CA LYS A 105 15.02 50.86 8.19
C LYS A 105 16.34 50.18 7.87
N LYS A 106 16.34 48.88 7.68
CA LYS A 106 16.69 48.22 6.40
C LYS A 106 16.42 46.73 6.46
N GLY A 107 15.47 46.31 5.65
CA GLY A 107 14.99 44.95 5.59
C GLY A 107 16.02 43.96 5.07
N SER A 108 15.98 42.82 5.67
CA SER A 108 16.13 41.54 4.99
C SER A 108 15.06 40.65 5.57
N SER A 109 13.91 40.69 4.92
CA SER A 109 12.79 39.82 5.19
C SER A 109 13.14 38.44 4.64
N THR A 110 13.71 37.58 5.45
CA THR A 110 13.48 36.17 5.33
C THR A 110 12.14 35.87 6.01
N GLY A 111 11.11 36.37 5.43
CA GLY A 111 9.75 35.97 5.77
C GLY A 111 9.55 34.57 5.23
N ASP A 112 9.42 33.57 6.09
CA ASP A 112 8.71 32.34 5.79
C ASP A 112 7.30 32.75 5.35
N GLY A 113 7.13 32.90 4.04
CA GLY A 113 5.87 33.34 3.46
C GLY A 113 4.87 32.19 3.55
N VAL A 114 4.13 32.13 4.64
CA VAL A 114 2.95 31.28 4.75
C VAL A 114 1.98 31.71 3.66
N THR A 115 1.92 30.97 2.59
CA THR A 115 0.97 31.18 1.49
C THR A 115 -0.27 30.34 1.73
N LYS A 116 -1.37 30.67 1.04
CA LYS A 116 -2.62 29.91 1.14
C LYS A 116 -3.01 29.31 -0.20
N THR A 117 -3.65 28.15 -0.16
CA THR A 117 -4.28 27.54 -1.33
C THR A 117 -5.49 28.35 -1.79
N SER A 118 -6.04 28.03 -2.96
CA SER A 118 -7.27 28.66 -3.47
C SER A 118 -8.49 28.47 -2.55
N LYS A 119 -8.46 27.46 -1.68
CA LYS A 119 -9.50 27.20 -0.67
C LYS A 119 -9.14 27.68 0.74
N GLY A 120 -8.04 28.43 0.89
CA GLY A 120 -7.65 29.09 2.14
C GLY A 120 -6.84 28.24 3.11
N PHE A 121 -6.46 27.00 2.76
CA PHE A 121 -5.57 26.16 3.56
C PHE A 121 -4.15 26.71 3.57
N THR A 122 -3.46 26.57 4.68
CA THR A 122 -2.10 27.05 4.84
C THR A 122 -1.11 26.18 4.08
N ILE A 123 -0.23 26.80 3.29
CA ILE A 123 0.91 26.14 2.65
C ILE A 123 2.15 26.46 3.47
N ASP A 124 2.84 25.41 3.95
CA ASP A 124 4.07 25.47 4.71
C ASP A 124 5.16 24.65 3.97
N ASN A 125 6.40 25.13 4.00
CA ASN A 125 7.53 24.41 3.41
C ASN A 125 8.55 24.10 4.50
N ARG A 126 8.79 22.81 4.73
CA ARG A 126 9.74 22.32 5.73
C ARG A 126 10.84 21.51 5.03
N ASN A 127 12.07 22.04 5.08
CA ASN A 127 13.23 21.38 4.48
C ASN A 127 13.04 21.01 2.99
N GLY A 128 12.31 21.85 2.23
CA GLY A 128 12.03 21.62 0.81
C GLY A 128 10.84 20.69 0.52
N ALA A 129 10.17 20.16 1.54
CA ALA A 129 8.93 19.41 1.40
C ALA A 129 7.72 20.32 1.70
N THR A 130 6.66 20.21 0.91
CA THR A 130 5.46 21.04 1.05
C THR A 130 4.43 20.34 1.92
N TYR A 131 3.92 21.09 2.89
CA TYR A 131 2.81 20.71 3.76
C TYR A 131 1.62 21.64 3.52
N ILE A 132 0.44 21.08 3.44
CA ILE A 132 -0.79 21.85 3.34
C ILE A 132 -1.66 21.50 4.53
N ASP A 133 -1.90 22.51 5.36
CA ASP A 133 -2.62 22.36 6.64
C ASP A 133 -2.05 21.22 7.51
N GLY A 134 -0.71 21.08 7.48
CA GLY A 134 0.03 20.03 8.20
C GLY A 134 0.15 18.68 7.47
N TYR A 135 -0.52 18.49 6.34
CA TYR A 135 -0.42 17.28 5.54
C TYR A 135 0.71 17.37 4.52
N LEU A 136 1.66 16.45 4.57
CA LEU A 136 2.74 16.35 3.59
C LEU A 136 2.17 16.03 2.20
N ILE A 137 2.50 16.82 1.21
CA ILE A 137 2.04 16.65 -0.17
C ILE A 137 3.23 16.28 -1.07
N ALA A 138 3.05 15.24 -1.86
CA ALA A 138 3.93 14.88 -2.97
C ALA A 138 3.04 14.58 -4.20
N ASN A 139 3.14 15.41 -5.22
CA ASN A 139 2.41 15.25 -6.48
C ASN A 139 3.22 15.88 -7.62
N LYS A 140 2.64 16.05 -8.80
CA LYS A 140 3.37 16.60 -9.95
C LYS A 140 3.87 18.02 -9.75
N THR A 141 3.17 18.84 -8.97
CA THR A 141 3.56 20.23 -8.67
C THR A 141 4.53 20.30 -7.49
N TYR A 142 4.30 19.50 -6.46
CA TYR A 142 5.03 19.53 -5.19
C TYR A 142 5.97 18.34 -5.10
N ALA A 143 7.24 18.57 -5.46
CA ALA A 143 8.29 17.56 -5.39
C ALA A 143 8.93 17.51 -3.99
N LEU A 144 9.30 16.33 -3.57
CA LEU A 144 10.16 16.11 -2.39
C LEU A 144 11.63 16.23 -2.78
N PRO A 145 12.49 16.73 -1.90
CA PRO A 145 13.93 16.67 -2.09
C PRO A 145 14.43 15.23 -2.31
N SER A 146 15.53 15.09 -3.05
CA SER A 146 16.16 13.77 -3.23
C SER A 146 16.62 13.15 -1.91
N THR A 147 16.91 13.99 -0.93
CA THR A 147 17.35 13.60 0.43
C THR A 147 16.19 13.35 1.40
N PHE A 148 14.94 13.55 0.96
CA PHE A 148 13.79 13.35 1.84
C PHE A 148 13.67 11.86 2.23
N ILE A 149 13.52 11.63 3.53
CA ILE A 149 13.22 10.33 4.14
C ILE A 149 12.00 10.47 5.05
N PRO A 150 11.19 9.41 5.23
CA PRO A 150 10.07 9.43 6.18
C PRO A 150 10.49 9.81 7.60
N GLU A 151 9.70 10.62 8.28
CA GLU A 151 10.01 11.13 9.63
C GLU A 151 9.75 10.10 10.73
N ASN A 152 8.71 9.26 10.58
CA ASN A 152 8.26 8.29 11.59
C ASN A 152 8.15 6.87 11.01
N PRO A 153 9.20 6.30 10.40
CA PRO A 153 9.11 4.98 9.79
C PRO A 153 9.05 3.88 10.85
N GLU A 154 8.25 2.83 10.60
CA GLU A 154 8.24 1.64 11.44
C GLU A 154 9.58 0.89 11.40
N VAL A 155 10.19 0.83 10.23
CA VAL A 155 11.54 0.31 10.02
C VAL A 155 12.39 1.44 9.44
N PRO A 156 13.53 1.79 10.05
CA PRO A 156 14.41 2.84 9.55
C PRO A 156 14.80 2.63 8.09
N VAL A 157 14.92 3.71 7.33
CA VAL A 157 15.27 3.65 5.88
C VAL A 157 16.61 2.96 5.66
N THR A 158 17.57 3.15 6.57
CA THR A 158 18.91 2.53 6.53
C THR A 158 18.89 1.01 6.71
N GLU A 159 17.87 0.48 7.36
CA GLU A 159 17.73 -0.95 7.67
C GLU A 159 16.68 -1.63 6.77
N ALA A 160 15.86 -0.84 6.09
CA ALA A 160 14.78 -1.33 5.28
C ALA A 160 15.24 -1.58 3.85
N ARG A 161 14.95 -2.76 3.35
CA ARG A 161 14.73 -2.93 1.91
C ARG A 161 13.48 -2.13 1.52
N SER A 162 13.39 -1.69 0.26
CA SER A 162 12.19 -1.04 -0.29
C SER A 162 10.92 -1.75 0.22
N ASN A 163 9.87 -1.04 0.50
CA ASN A 163 8.57 -1.44 1.05
C ASN A 163 8.44 -1.46 2.58
N LYS A 164 9.50 -1.25 3.37
CA LYS A 164 9.41 -1.44 4.82
C LYS A 164 9.57 -0.18 5.65
N SER A 165 9.83 0.97 5.01
CA SER A 165 9.95 2.26 5.71
C SER A 165 8.64 3.03 5.75
N LEU A 166 7.51 2.32 5.84
CA LEU A 166 6.21 2.93 6.00
C LEU A 166 6.04 3.51 7.39
N ASP A 167 5.29 4.60 7.46
CA ASP A 167 4.97 5.30 8.70
C ASP A 167 4.32 4.38 9.75
N LYS A 168 4.64 4.56 11.03
CA LYS A 168 4.15 3.70 12.13
C LYS A 168 2.64 3.77 12.31
N ASP A 169 2.07 4.97 12.18
CA ASP A 169 0.64 5.17 12.35
C ASP A 169 -0.13 4.58 11.17
N LEU A 170 0.41 4.75 9.95
CA LEU A 170 -0.08 4.06 8.78
C LEU A 170 -0.09 2.55 8.98
N MET A 171 1.01 1.97 9.47
CA MET A 171 1.12 0.52 9.66
C MET A 171 0.19 0.01 10.76
N THR A 172 -0.02 0.79 11.82
CA THR A 172 -1.00 0.48 12.88
C THR A 172 -2.42 0.47 12.31
N ALA A 173 -2.78 1.50 11.54
CA ALA A 173 -4.07 1.60 10.87
C ALA A 173 -4.29 0.47 9.84
N PHE A 174 -3.24 0.15 9.06
CA PHE A 174 -3.30 -0.95 8.09
C PHE A 174 -3.56 -2.30 8.74
N ARG A 175 -2.86 -2.64 9.83
CA ARG A 175 -3.07 -3.90 10.54
C ARG A 175 -4.50 -4.05 11.06
N LYS A 176 -5.10 -2.95 11.54
CA LYS A 176 -6.50 -2.94 11.94
C LYS A 176 -7.44 -3.19 10.76
N MET A 177 -7.22 -2.48 9.65
CA MET A 177 -7.97 -2.67 8.42
C MET A 177 -7.84 -4.11 7.88
N GLN A 178 -6.63 -4.66 7.91
CA GLN A 178 -6.35 -6.04 7.47
C GLN A 178 -7.04 -7.09 8.35
N ALA A 179 -7.04 -6.90 9.67
CA ALA A 179 -7.74 -7.80 10.59
C ALA A 179 -9.25 -7.82 10.34
N ASP A 180 -9.86 -6.65 10.14
CA ASP A 180 -11.29 -6.54 9.86
C ASP A 180 -11.67 -7.11 8.48
N ALA A 181 -10.81 -6.94 7.47
CA ALA A 181 -10.96 -7.59 6.17
C ALA A 181 -10.87 -9.12 6.29
N THR A 182 -9.87 -9.61 7.03
CA THR A 182 -9.67 -11.04 7.27
C THR A 182 -10.87 -11.68 7.98
N ALA A 183 -11.46 -10.99 8.96
CA ALA A 183 -12.67 -11.44 9.64
C ALA A 183 -13.88 -11.59 8.69
N LYS A 184 -13.83 -10.96 7.51
CA LYS A 184 -14.83 -11.09 6.44
C LYS A 184 -14.42 -12.07 5.34
N GLY A 185 -13.32 -12.80 5.53
CA GLY A 185 -12.79 -13.74 4.54
C GLY A 185 -12.08 -13.08 3.36
N LEU A 186 -11.69 -11.79 3.51
CA LEU A 186 -10.98 -11.04 2.48
C LEU A 186 -9.48 -11.02 2.80
N ASN A 187 -8.65 -11.11 1.75
CA ASN A 187 -7.20 -11.10 1.89
C ASN A 187 -6.61 -9.82 1.27
N ILE A 188 -6.28 -8.84 2.12
CA ILE A 188 -5.59 -7.63 1.71
C ILE A 188 -4.16 -7.61 2.24
N TYR A 189 -3.21 -7.19 1.41
CA TYR A 189 -1.80 -7.09 1.77
C TYR A 189 -1.11 -5.96 0.99
N ILE A 190 -0.02 -5.43 1.56
CA ILE A 190 0.79 -4.40 0.92
C ILE A 190 1.68 -5.08 -0.13
N ALA A 191 1.45 -4.74 -1.39
CA ALA A 191 2.24 -5.21 -2.52
C ALA A 191 3.44 -4.29 -2.82
N SER A 192 3.27 -2.97 -2.64
CA SER A 192 4.31 -1.97 -2.81
C SER A 192 4.15 -0.87 -1.79
N GLY A 193 5.20 -0.53 -1.06
CA GLY A 193 5.21 0.52 -0.04
C GLY A 193 6.21 1.61 -0.39
N TYR A 194 7.10 1.96 0.57
CA TYR A 194 8.11 2.98 0.38
C TYR A 194 8.99 2.76 -0.86
N ARG A 195 9.24 3.84 -1.58
CA ARG A 195 10.20 3.90 -2.70
C ARG A 195 11.11 5.10 -2.53
N SER A 196 12.42 4.87 -2.45
CA SER A 196 13.39 5.97 -2.37
C SER A 196 13.41 6.80 -3.66
N TYR A 197 13.97 7.99 -3.58
CA TYR A 197 14.21 8.84 -4.75
C TYR A 197 14.98 8.11 -5.84
N ASP A 198 16.10 7.45 -5.50
CA ASP A 198 16.95 6.73 -6.48
C ASP A 198 16.23 5.52 -7.10
N TYR A 199 15.43 4.81 -6.31
CA TYR A 199 14.58 3.75 -6.85
C TYR A 199 13.62 4.32 -7.92
N GLN A 200 12.98 5.45 -7.63
CA GLN A 200 12.08 6.11 -8.56
C GLN A 200 12.80 6.63 -9.81
N VAL A 201 14.05 7.10 -9.71
CA VAL A 201 14.89 7.44 -10.88
C VAL A 201 15.02 6.25 -11.82
N GLY A 202 15.42 5.09 -11.28
CA GLY A 202 15.57 3.88 -12.07
C GLY A 202 14.27 3.39 -12.69
N LEU A 203 13.17 3.48 -11.94
CA LEU A 203 11.84 3.07 -12.37
C LEU A 203 11.31 3.97 -13.49
N TYR A 204 11.34 5.29 -13.30
CA TYR A 204 10.87 6.29 -14.26
C TYR A 204 11.65 6.23 -15.57
N ASN A 205 12.98 6.16 -15.49
CA ASN A 205 13.84 6.07 -16.68
C ASN A 205 13.53 4.84 -17.53
N ARG A 206 13.21 3.69 -16.90
CA ARG A 206 12.76 2.50 -17.65
C ARG A 206 11.46 2.74 -18.40
N TYR A 207 10.50 3.44 -17.78
CA TYR A 207 9.24 3.77 -18.43
C TYR A 207 9.44 4.77 -19.57
N VAL A 208 10.27 5.79 -19.37
CA VAL A 208 10.62 6.76 -20.43
C VAL A 208 11.30 6.06 -21.63
N ALA A 209 12.22 5.14 -21.35
CA ALA A 209 12.90 4.38 -22.40
C ALA A 209 11.93 3.49 -23.21
N ASN A 210 10.93 2.92 -22.54
CA ASN A 210 9.97 2.00 -23.17
C ASN A 210 8.85 2.73 -23.92
N ASP A 211 8.29 3.77 -23.33
CA ASP A 211 7.03 4.37 -23.78
C ASP A 211 7.16 5.85 -24.17
N GLY A 212 8.31 6.47 -23.88
CA GLY A 212 8.56 7.90 -24.05
C GLY A 212 8.04 8.72 -22.85
N LYS A 213 8.63 9.91 -22.64
CA LYS A 213 8.35 10.78 -21.48
C LYS A 213 6.87 11.13 -21.34
N ALA A 214 6.23 11.59 -22.42
CA ALA A 214 4.82 11.99 -22.39
C ALA A 214 3.88 10.85 -21.96
N ALA A 215 4.17 9.61 -22.35
CA ALA A 215 3.39 8.46 -21.93
C ALA A 215 3.73 8.04 -20.48
N ALA A 216 5.01 8.08 -20.11
CA ALA A 216 5.44 7.76 -18.75
C ALA A 216 4.81 8.71 -17.71
N ASP A 217 4.73 9.99 -17.99
CA ASP A 217 4.14 11.03 -17.13
C ASP A 217 2.64 10.80 -16.82
N THR A 218 1.93 9.97 -17.57
CA THR A 218 0.50 9.69 -17.32
C THR A 218 0.25 8.63 -16.28
N TYR A 219 1.25 7.79 -15.94
CA TYR A 219 1.08 6.64 -15.06
C TYR A 219 2.25 6.41 -14.09
N SER A 220 3.30 7.21 -14.16
CA SER A 220 4.45 7.13 -13.24
C SER A 220 4.90 8.52 -12.86
N SER A 221 5.19 8.71 -11.60
CA SER A 221 5.72 9.96 -11.08
C SER A 221 7.18 10.15 -11.50
N ARG A 222 7.56 11.40 -11.78
CA ARG A 222 8.97 11.77 -11.89
C ARG A 222 9.67 11.61 -10.53
N PRO A 223 11.00 11.42 -10.47
CA PRO A 223 11.74 11.40 -9.20
C PRO A 223 11.43 12.64 -8.35
N GLY A 224 11.20 12.42 -7.05
CA GLY A 224 10.74 13.46 -6.13
C GLY A 224 9.21 13.68 -6.10
N ASN A 225 8.50 13.35 -7.17
CA ASN A 225 7.05 13.55 -7.27
C ASN A 225 6.23 12.29 -6.88
N SER A 226 6.91 11.20 -6.51
CA SER A 226 6.26 9.97 -6.09
C SER A 226 5.83 10.05 -4.64
N GLU A 227 4.54 9.84 -4.38
CA GLU A 227 4.00 9.80 -3.02
C GLU A 227 4.59 8.65 -2.18
N HIS A 228 5.04 7.57 -2.82
CA HIS A 228 5.72 6.46 -2.13
C HIS A 228 7.01 6.88 -1.41
N GLN A 229 7.64 7.99 -1.79
CA GLN A 229 8.80 8.52 -1.07
C GLN A 229 8.42 9.08 0.30
N THR A 230 7.16 9.46 0.52
CA THR A 230 6.67 9.95 1.82
C THR A 230 6.63 8.87 2.90
N GLY A 231 6.53 7.59 2.52
CA GLY A 231 6.22 6.50 3.44
C GLY A 231 4.77 6.49 3.95
N LEU A 232 3.91 7.37 3.42
CA LEU A 232 2.51 7.54 3.84
C LEU A 232 1.50 6.90 2.87
N CYS A 233 1.94 6.13 1.90
CA CYS A 233 1.07 5.41 0.97
C CYS A 233 1.60 4.02 0.63
N PHE A 234 0.72 3.20 0.10
CA PHE A 234 1.06 1.87 -0.41
C PHE A 234 0.09 1.43 -1.51
N ASP A 235 0.54 0.45 -2.29
CA ASP A 235 -0.28 -0.26 -3.25
C ASP A 235 -0.73 -1.60 -2.65
N LEU A 236 -2.03 -1.92 -2.75
CA LEU A 236 -2.62 -3.17 -2.26
C LEU A 236 -2.64 -4.24 -3.34
N ASN A 237 -2.46 -5.47 -2.95
CA ASN A 237 -2.72 -6.71 -3.70
C ASN A 237 -2.19 -6.72 -5.14
N SER A 238 -2.81 -5.96 -6.04
CA SER A 238 -2.52 -5.92 -7.46
C SER A 238 -2.65 -4.50 -8.00
N ILE A 239 -1.64 -4.03 -8.73
CA ILE A 239 -1.61 -2.73 -9.42
C ILE A 239 -2.31 -2.78 -10.79
N GLU A 240 -3.38 -3.56 -10.90
CA GLU A 240 -4.15 -3.78 -12.11
C GLU A 240 -5.55 -3.17 -11.98
N ASP A 241 -6.07 -2.61 -13.06
CA ASP A 241 -7.43 -2.04 -13.12
C ASP A 241 -8.53 -3.00 -12.63
N SER A 242 -8.26 -4.31 -12.73
CA SER A 242 -9.18 -5.35 -12.28
C SER A 242 -9.36 -5.43 -10.77
N PHE A 243 -8.45 -4.85 -9.96
CA PHE A 243 -8.57 -4.87 -8.50
C PHE A 243 -9.88 -4.26 -8.02
N GLN A 244 -10.35 -3.17 -8.64
CA GLN A 244 -11.63 -2.54 -8.31
C GLN A 244 -12.86 -3.46 -8.39
N TYR A 245 -12.78 -4.56 -9.12
CA TYR A 245 -13.89 -5.51 -9.31
C TYR A 245 -13.81 -6.71 -8.36
N THR A 246 -12.70 -6.90 -7.67
CA THR A 246 -12.54 -7.95 -6.66
C THR A 246 -13.38 -7.65 -5.41
N SER A 247 -13.60 -8.67 -4.58
CA SER A 247 -14.26 -8.48 -3.28
C SER A 247 -13.45 -7.57 -2.37
N GLU A 248 -12.13 -7.73 -2.38
CA GLU A 248 -11.16 -6.90 -1.64
C GLU A 248 -11.22 -5.44 -2.08
N GLY A 249 -11.12 -5.19 -3.40
CA GLY A 249 -11.12 -3.84 -3.94
C GLY A 249 -12.41 -3.08 -3.64
N LYS A 250 -13.57 -3.74 -3.75
CA LYS A 250 -14.86 -3.16 -3.38
C LYS A 250 -14.94 -2.84 -1.90
N TRP A 251 -14.55 -3.81 -1.05
CA TRP A 251 -14.57 -3.60 0.39
C TRP A 251 -13.61 -2.46 0.81
N VAL A 252 -12.41 -2.40 0.23
CA VAL A 252 -11.44 -1.34 0.47
C VAL A 252 -12.02 0.01 0.07
N ASN A 253 -12.61 0.13 -1.12
CA ASN A 253 -13.26 1.37 -1.57
C ASN A 253 -14.29 1.91 -0.57
N ASP A 254 -15.08 1.01 0.03
CA ASP A 254 -16.21 1.39 0.89
C ASP A 254 -15.81 1.53 2.37
N ASN A 255 -14.59 1.11 2.77
CA ASN A 255 -14.24 1.02 4.18
C ASN A 255 -12.89 1.64 4.56
N CYS A 256 -11.96 1.87 3.63
CA CYS A 256 -10.59 2.29 3.97
C CYS A 256 -10.55 3.63 4.73
N TYR A 257 -11.50 4.53 4.49
CA TYR A 257 -11.61 5.82 5.20
C TYR A 257 -11.77 5.67 6.72
N LYS A 258 -12.46 4.60 7.19
CA LYS A 258 -12.65 4.31 8.62
C LYS A 258 -11.34 4.05 9.37
N TYR A 259 -10.30 3.72 8.63
CA TYR A 259 -8.95 3.46 9.13
C TYR A 259 -7.97 4.60 8.80
N GLY A 260 -8.46 5.72 8.28
CA GLY A 260 -7.64 6.88 7.96
C GLY A 260 -6.97 6.84 6.59
N PHE A 261 -7.44 5.98 5.68
CA PHE A 261 -6.94 5.90 4.31
C PHE A 261 -7.92 6.53 3.32
N CYS A 262 -7.38 7.15 2.28
CA CYS A 262 -8.17 7.54 1.11
C CYS A 262 -7.69 6.81 -0.15
N ILE A 263 -8.60 6.66 -1.11
CA ILE A 263 -8.24 6.33 -2.49
C ILE A 263 -7.53 7.56 -3.07
N ARG A 264 -6.22 7.44 -3.28
CA ARG A 264 -5.38 8.60 -3.62
C ARG A 264 -5.68 9.22 -4.97
N PHE A 265 -5.97 8.38 -5.95
CA PHE A 265 -6.32 8.76 -7.31
C PHE A 265 -7.72 8.26 -7.63
N PRO A 266 -8.79 8.99 -7.17
CA PRO A 266 -10.16 8.54 -7.29
C PRO A 266 -10.65 8.54 -8.74
N LYS A 267 -11.67 7.74 -9.00
CA LYS A 267 -12.26 7.61 -10.33
C LYS A 267 -12.87 8.93 -10.81
N GLY A 268 -12.48 9.35 -12.03
CA GLY A 268 -12.98 10.60 -12.62
C GLY A 268 -12.34 11.87 -12.07
N LYS A 269 -11.26 11.74 -11.28
CA LYS A 269 -10.51 12.87 -10.72
C LYS A 269 -9.15 13.10 -11.40
N ASP A 270 -8.95 12.52 -12.57
CA ASP A 270 -7.71 12.60 -13.37
C ASP A 270 -7.29 14.05 -13.64
N ALA A 271 -8.27 14.95 -13.87
CA ALA A 271 -8.02 16.37 -14.11
C ALA A 271 -7.44 17.11 -12.88
N TYR A 272 -7.71 16.62 -11.67
CA TYR A 272 -7.17 17.18 -10.43
C TYR A 272 -5.83 16.55 -10.06
N THR A 273 -5.74 15.21 -10.14
CA THR A 273 -4.58 14.45 -9.67
C THR A 273 -3.45 14.37 -10.69
N GLY A 274 -3.78 14.54 -11.98
CA GLY A 274 -2.85 14.31 -13.09
C GLY A 274 -2.58 12.84 -13.38
N TYR A 275 -3.23 11.90 -12.67
CA TYR A 275 -3.08 10.45 -12.83
C TYR A 275 -4.43 9.78 -13.08
N GLN A 276 -4.39 8.64 -13.77
CA GLN A 276 -5.58 7.80 -13.94
C GLN A 276 -6.02 7.20 -12.60
N TYR A 277 -7.27 6.73 -12.53
CA TYR A 277 -7.81 6.03 -11.37
C TYR A 277 -6.94 4.82 -10.96
N GLU A 278 -6.63 4.74 -9.66
CA GLU A 278 -5.88 3.64 -9.07
C GLU A 278 -6.60 3.15 -7.81
N SER A 279 -7.39 2.07 -7.94
CA SER A 279 -8.15 1.50 -6.82
C SER A 279 -7.30 0.85 -5.74
N TRP A 280 -6.05 0.56 -6.04
CA TRP A 280 -5.07 -0.10 -5.17
C TRP A 280 -4.21 0.87 -4.38
N HIS A 281 -4.08 2.13 -4.82
CA HIS A 281 -3.20 3.11 -4.19
C HIS A 281 -3.92 3.84 -3.07
N LEU A 282 -3.54 3.51 -1.82
CA LEU A 282 -4.08 4.12 -0.63
C LEU A 282 -3.08 5.08 0.00
N ARG A 283 -3.56 6.26 0.38
CA ARG A 283 -2.83 7.25 1.15
C ARG A 283 -3.39 7.36 2.56
N TYR A 284 -2.50 7.33 3.56
CA TYR A 284 -2.85 7.60 4.96
C TYR A 284 -2.91 9.11 5.22
N VAL A 285 -4.02 9.56 5.74
CA VAL A 285 -4.29 10.98 6.06
C VAL A 285 -4.95 11.16 7.44
N GLY A 286 -5.10 10.06 8.21
CA GLY A 286 -5.89 10.07 9.44
C GLY A 286 -7.40 10.01 9.16
N THR A 287 -8.17 9.58 10.17
CA THR A 287 -9.60 9.29 9.99
C THR A 287 -10.44 10.51 9.67
N GLU A 288 -10.10 11.67 10.25
CA GLU A 288 -10.86 12.90 10.05
C GLU A 288 -10.83 13.38 8.59
N LEU A 289 -9.62 13.45 7.98
CA LEU A 289 -9.51 13.85 6.59
C LEU A 289 -9.99 12.76 5.64
N ALA A 290 -9.73 11.48 5.97
CA ALA A 290 -10.18 10.37 5.14
C ALA A 290 -11.71 10.34 4.97
N GLU A 291 -12.47 10.64 6.04
CA GLU A 291 -13.94 10.73 5.99
C GLU A 291 -14.42 11.88 5.10
N LYS A 292 -13.77 13.04 5.19
CA LYS A 292 -14.06 14.18 4.31
C LYS A 292 -13.80 13.85 2.84
N LEU A 293 -12.72 13.12 2.55
CA LEU A 293 -12.36 12.70 1.20
C LEU A 293 -13.28 11.58 0.68
N TYR A 294 -13.78 10.70 1.55
CA TYR A 294 -14.75 9.68 1.19
C TYR A 294 -16.08 10.27 0.69
N ASN A 295 -16.50 11.40 1.26
CA ASN A 295 -17.66 12.18 0.81
C ASN A 295 -18.90 11.32 0.49
N ASN A 296 -19.27 10.45 1.43
CA ASN A 296 -20.40 9.52 1.28
C ASN A 296 -20.31 8.57 0.06
N GLY A 297 -19.12 8.22 -0.36
CA GLY A 297 -18.86 7.30 -1.48
C GLY A 297 -18.53 7.98 -2.81
N ASP A 298 -18.65 9.29 -2.90
CA ASP A 298 -18.18 10.09 -4.03
C ASP A 298 -16.81 10.69 -3.71
N TRP A 299 -15.78 9.84 -3.81
CA TRP A 299 -14.41 10.21 -3.45
C TRP A 299 -13.96 11.51 -4.12
N ILE A 300 -13.41 12.42 -3.32
CA ILE A 300 -12.70 13.62 -3.79
C ILE A 300 -11.19 13.43 -3.58
N SER A 301 -10.39 14.04 -4.46
CA SER A 301 -8.92 13.95 -4.35
C SER A 301 -8.37 14.94 -3.34
N LEU A 302 -7.12 14.73 -2.87
CA LEU A 302 -6.41 15.70 -2.04
C LEU A 302 -6.28 17.06 -2.73
N GLU A 303 -6.02 17.07 -4.04
CA GLU A 303 -5.91 18.27 -4.84
C GLU A 303 -7.23 19.06 -4.87
N GLU A 304 -8.33 18.35 -5.12
CA GLU A 304 -9.66 18.95 -5.12
C GLU A 304 -10.02 19.47 -3.72
N TYR A 305 -9.75 18.69 -2.67
CA TYR A 305 -10.06 19.09 -1.29
C TYR A 305 -9.29 20.33 -0.86
N PHE A 306 -7.98 20.35 -1.07
CA PHE A 306 -7.12 21.47 -0.67
C PHE A 306 -7.15 22.67 -1.64
N GLY A 307 -7.63 22.48 -2.85
CA GLY A 307 -7.62 23.53 -3.90
C GLY A 307 -6.22 23.80 -4.42
N ILE A 308 -5.48 22.74 -4.75
CA ILE A 308 -4.12 22.77 -5.29
C ILE A 308 -4.04 22.09 -6.66
N THR A 309 -2.94 22.30 -7.35
CA THR A 309 -2.67 21.70 -8.67
C THR A 309 -1.79 20.45 -8.56
N SER A 310 -1.84 19.60 -9.60
CA SER A 310 -0.94 18.47 -9.82
C SER A 310 -0.50 18.43 -11.27
N GLU A 311 0.36 19.38 -11.63
CA GLU A 311 0.94 19.54 -12.95
C GLU A 311 2.44 19.66 -12.85
N TYR A 312 3.17 19.07 -13.79
CA TYR A 312 4.62 19.26 -13.81
C TYR A 312 4.93 20.68 -14.27
N PRO A 313 5.82 21.40 -13.59
CA PRO A 313 6.38 22.61 -14.15
C PRO A 313 7.13 22.24 -15.44
N ASP A 314 6.92 23.03 -16.48
CA ASP A 314 7.56 22.87 -17.79
C ASP A 314 9.08 23.13 -17.73
#